data_9c68bf0bc61406ada77e53f5ccc59486
#
_entry.id   9c68bf0bc61406ada77e53f5ccc59486
#
_cell.length_a   1.000
_cell.length_b   1.000
_cell.length_c   1.000
_cell.angle_alpha   90.00
_cell.angle_beta   90.00
_cell.angle_gamma   90.00
#
_symmetry.space_group_name_H-M   'P 1'
#
loop_
_entity.id
_entity.type
_entity.pdbx_description
1 polymer ?
#
loop_
_entity_poly.entity_id
_entity_poly.type
_entity_poly.pdbx_seq_one_letter_code
_entity_poly.pdbx_strand_id
1 'polypeptide(L)'
;MAAEQGAEPFASFMVGGDADPVKLDVPAATRTLYVSCRTESGVSPQVAVPVTSDGAFCSLDPKAASGTRAGIGNDDEASVDEGLIYIPARRNGWGTLMFEDLWPAYGDFDFNDFVVNYKIQLYMQNKNKVDAMLIGVRVKAVGGSIPYDLCLAMKGVKGGEIDQIEPYNSKNAPEAELVALNSPNYVKEPAVLKFLNIRENANRPAGAAYVNTEEGYEMPEDRLAEASFMVYFRNSIAIENVAFDTFDFFLTRDRESDGRRIEIHRGGFEPTPAATADYNALAGQSAYTDRAGRFYYSNDGLVWAINIPFDIQHAYEKTDFLKAYPQMLEWAQSGGAVAQEWYLHGVEKHLVKRK
;
A
#
# COMPACT_ATOMS: atom_id res chain seq x y z
N MET A 1 22.37 -6.14 -11.16
CA MET A 1 20.97 -6.49 -11.48
C MET A 1 20.92 -7.27 -12.79
N ALA A 2 20.07 -8.25 -12.89
CA ALA A 2 19.87 -9.07 -14.09
C ALA A 2 18.35 -9.22 -14.36
N ALA A 3 17.99 -9.48 -15.62
CA ALA A 3 16.59 -9.73 -16.00
C ALA A 3 16.15 -11.19 -15.80
N GLU A 4 17.09 -12.11 -15.62
CA GLU A 4 16.86 -13.52 -15.36
C GLU A 4 17.74 -13.99 -14.20
N GLN A 5 17.25 -14.95 -13.42
CA GLN A 5 18.00 -15.50 -12.29
C GLN A 5 19.26 -16.21 -12.77
N GLY A 6 20.41 -15.84 -12.21
CA GLY A 6 21.70 -16.39 -12.59
C GLY A 6 22.31 -15.83 -13.86
N ALA A 7 21.62 -14.92 -14.57
CA ALA A 7 22.18 -14.25 -15.74
C ALA A 7 23.24 -13.22 -15.36
N GLU A 8 24.10 -12.86 -16.33
CA GLU A 8 25.07 -11.78 -16.17
C GLU A 8 24.34 -10.44 -15.88
N PRO A 9 24.84 -9.65 -14.94
CA PRO A 9 24.25 -8.37 -14.61
C PRO A 9 24.29 -7.39 -15.80
N PHE A 10 23.17 -6.82 -16.18
CA PHE A 10 23.14 -5.76 -17.19
C PHE A 10 23.41 -4.37 -16.61
N ALA A 11 23.34 -4.21 -15.29
CA ALA A 11 23.68 -2.98 -14.58
C ALA A 11 24.34 -3.28 -13.23
N SER A 12 25.34 -2.49 -12.88
CA SER A 12 25.94 -2.47 -11.54
C SER A 12 26.34 -1.03 -11.18
N PHE A 13 26.14 -0.67 -9.91
CA PHE A 13 26.49 0.66 -9.39
C PHE A 13 26.87 0.53 -7.91
N MET A 14 27.62 1.53 -7.44
CA MET A 14 27.97 1.61 -6.02
C MET A 14 26.89 2.40 -5.28
N VAL A 15 26.47 1.91 -4.13
CA VAL A 15 25.53 2.57 -3.23
C VAL A 15 26.19 2.84 -1.89
N GLY A 16 25.98 4.00 -1.32
CA GLY A 16 26.35 4.34 0.06
C GLY A 16 25.24 3.96 1.05
N GLY A 17 25.50 4.09 2.37
CA GLY A 17 24.59 3.65 3.41
C GLY A 17 23.18 4.23 3.39
N ASP A 18 23.01 5.49 2.98
CA ASP A 18 21.72 6.19 2.80
C ASP A 18 21.59 6.64 1.33
N ALA A 19 21.72 5.69 0.42
CA ALA A 19 21.77 6.00 -1.01
C ALA A 19 20.40 6.47 -1.52
N ASP A 20 20.43 7.52 -2.33
CA ASP A 20 19.29 7.94 -3.14
C ASP A 20 18.82 6.80 -4.06
N PRO A 21 17.53 6.77 -4.42
CA PRO A 21 17.02 5.80 -5.38
C PRO A 21 17.81 5.83 -6.68
N VAL A 22 18.24 4.67 -7.15
CA VAL A 22 18.96 4.55 -8.41
C VAL A 22 17.95 4.41 -9.54
N LYS A 23 17.99 5.34 -10.50
CA LYS A 23 17.18 5.25 -11.72
C LYS A 23 17.88 4.35 -12.72
N LEU A 24 17.13 3.40 -13.25
CA LEU A 24 17.62 2.42 -14.22
C LEU A 24 16.57 2.15 -15.28
N ASP A 25 16.95 2.33 -16.53
CA ASP A 25 16.12 1.92 -17.65
C ASP A 25 16.17 0.40 -17.79
N VAL A 26 15.01 -0.23 -17.73
CA VAL A 26 14.85 -1.67 -17.94
C VAL A 26 13.99 -1.93 -19.18
N PRO A 27 14.20 -3.06 -19.90
CA PRO A 27 13.37 -3.40 -21.04
C PRO A 27 11.89 -3.42 -20.66
N ALA A 28 11.01 -2.88 -21.49
CA ALA A 28 9.58 -2.72 -21.22
C ALA A 28 8.84 -4.03 -20.88
N ALA A 29 9.40 -5.18 -21.25
CA ALA A 29 8.85 -6.50 -20.94
C ALA A 29 9.37 -7.06 -19.59
N THR A 30 10.28 -6.38 -18.90
CA THR A 30 10.87 -6.86 -17.65
C THR A 30 9.82 -6.77 -16.53
N ARG A 31 9.44 -7.90 -15.98
CA ARG A 31 8.50 -7.98 -14.86
C ARG A 31 9.16 -8.25 -13.53
N THR A 32 10.40 -8.75 -13.57
CA THR A 32 11.17 -9.09 -12.37
C THR A 32 12.64 -8.73 -12.62
N LEU A 33 13.25 -8.07 -11.64
CA LEU A 33 14.69 -7.84 -11.59
C LEU A 33 15.31 -8.78 -10.57
N TYR A 34 16.46 -9.33 -10.87
CA TYR A 34 17.25 -10.10 -9.92
C TYR A 34 18.42 -9.24 -9.45
N VAL A 35 18.38 -8.87 -8.19
CA VAL A 35 19.30 -7.91 -7.58
C VAL A 35 20.17 -8.62 -6.55
N SER A 36 21.47 -8.36 -6.59
CA SER A 36 22.44 -8.80 -5.58
C SER A 36 23.40 -7.68 -5.27
N CYS A 37 23.95 -7.67 -4.06
CA CYS A 37 25.05 -6.75 -3.73
C CYS A 37 26.38 -7.52 -3.61
N ARG A 38 27.46 -6.81 -3.93
CA ARG A 38 28.83 -7.29 -3.72
C ARG A 38 29.47 -6.45 -2.64
N THR A 39 30.02 -7.10 -1.64
CA THR A 39 30.80 -6.49 -0.55
C THR A 39 32.19 -7.11 -0.49
N GLU A 40 33.04 -6.63 0.40
CA GLU A 40 34.34 -7.26 0.66
C GLU A 40 34.21 -8.69 1.17
N SER A 41 33.11 -9.02 1.82
CA SER A 41 32.82 -10.36 2.35
C SER A 41 32.18 -11.33 1.31
N GLY A 42 31.84 -10.86 0.11
CA GLY A 42 31.29 -11.71 -0.96
C GLY A 42 30.13 -11.10 -1.73
N VAL A 43 29.34 -11.94 -2.38
CA VAL A 43 28.14 -11.52 -3.14
C VAL A 43 26.92 -12.10 -2.43
N SER A 44 25.92 -11.26 -2.16
CA SER A 44 24.66 -11.71 -1.60
C SER A 44 23.90 -12.67 -2.55
N PRO A 45 23.03 -13.53 -2.06
CA PRO A 45 22.05 -14.19 -2.91
C PRO A 45 21.28 -13.19 -3.77
N GLN A 46 20.87 -13.61 -4.96
CA GLN A 46 19.99 -12.79 -5.78
C GLN A 46 18.59 -12.71 -5.19
N VAL A 47 18.06 -11.51 -5.06
CA VAL A 47 16.69 -11.23 -4.65
C VAL A 47 15.88 -10.92 -5.91
N ALA A 48 14.75 -11.61 -6.07
CA ALA A 48 13.78 -11.30 -7.13
C ALA A 48 12.95 -10.07 -6.72
N VAL A 49 12.96 -9.05 -7.54
CA VAL A 49 12.28 -7.77 -7.29
C VAL A 49 11.28 -7.54 -8.41
N PRO A 50 9.97 -7.53 -8.15
CA PRO A 50 8.98 -7.23 -9.17
C PRO A 50 9.16 -5.79 -9.68
N VAL A 51 9.02 -5.61 -10.98
CA VAL A 51 8.99 -4.30 -11.64
C VAL A 51 7.53 -3.92 -11.84
N THR A 52 7.13 -2.82 -11.25
CA THR A 52 5.79 -2.26 -11.36
C THR A 52 5.82 -0.93 -12.13
N SER A 53 4.64 -0.34 -12.40
CA SER A 53 4.54 1.02 -12.93
C SER A 53 5.24 2.06 -12.04
N ASP A 54 5.34 1.78 -10.74
CA ASP A 54 5.87 2.69 -9.73
C ASP A 54 7.36 2.43 -9.43
N GLY A 55 7.97 1.49 -10.17
CA GLY A 55 9.36 1.12 -10.03
C GLY A 55 9.59 -0.25 -9.41
N ALA A 56 10.85 -0.58 -9.13
CA ALA A 56 11.29 -1.78 -8.46
C ALA A 56 12.06 -1.39 -7.19
N PHE A 57 11.62 -1.87 -6.03
CA PHE A 57 12.21 -1.54 -4.75
C PHE A 57 12.77 -2.80 -4.10
N CYS A 58 14.02 -2.77 -3.66
CA CYS A 58 14.58 -3.82 -2.82
C CYS A 58 15.52 -3.22 -1.79
N SER A 59 15.58 -3.85 -0.61
CA SER A 59 16.62 -3.62 0.39
C SER A 59 17.60 -4.77 0.32
N LEU A 60 18.87 -4.46 0.17
CA LEU A 60 19.96 -5.44 0.21
C LEU A 60 20.82 -5.17 1.44
N ASP A 61 20.99 -6.17 2.31
CA ASP A 61 21.93 -6.05 3.42
C ASP A 61 23.34 -6.44 2.97
N PRO A 62 24.29 -5.52 3.03
CA PRO A 62 25.68 -5.82 2.69
C PRO A 62 26.32 -6.88 3.61
N LYS A 63 25.81 -7.09 4.82
CA LYS A 63 26.32 -8.07 5.78
C LYS A 63 25.85 -9.50 5.50
N ALA A 64 24.78 -9.68 4.72
CA ALA A 64 24.23 -11.00 4.38
C ALA A 64 25.12 -11.85 3.46
N ALA A 65 26.23 -11.31 3.00
CA ALA A 65 27.18 -12.04 2.16
C ALA A 65 28.02 -13.09 2.96
N SER A 66 27.95 -13.10 4.29
CA SER A 66 28.60 -14.10 5.16
C SER A 66 27.54 -14.96 5.83
N GLY A 67 27.34 -16.19 5.33
CA GLY A 67 26.36 -17.11 5.89
C GLY A 67 26.62 -17.49 7.33
N THR A 68 25.76 -17.07 8.24
CA THR A 68 25.52 -17.70 9.54
C THR A 68 24.09 -17.41 10.01
N ARG A 69 23.40 -18.45 10.36
CA ARG A 69 22.04 -18.48 10.93
C ARG A 69 22.05 -17.91 12.34
N ALA A 70 21.21 -16.97 12.69
CA ALA A 70 20.96 -16.57 14.07
C ALA A 70 19.45 -16.41 14.34
N GLY A 71 19.05 -16.86 15.51
CA GLY A 71 17.68 -17.02 15.94
C GLY A 71 17.02 -15.71 16.39
N ILE A 72 15.72 -15.83 16.62
CA ILE A 72 14.77 -14.79 17.04
C ILE A 72 15.25 -14.08 18.31
N GLY A 73 15.53 -12.79 18.20
CA GLY A 73 15.78 -11.89 19.31
C GLY A 73 15.30 -10.49 18.96
N ASN A 74 14.52 -9.88 19.86
CA ASN A 74 14.19 -8.46 19.78
C ASN A 74 15.50 -7.68 19.82
N ASP A 75 15.79 -6.95 18.75
CA ASP A 75 16.55 -5.69 18.82
C ASP A 75 16.91 -5.20 17.41
N ASP A 76 16.98 -3.90 17.28
CA ASP A 76 17.21 -3.08 16.08
C ASP A 76 18.58 -3.31 15.40
N GLU A 77 18.83 -4.45 14.80
CA GLU A 77 19.92 -4.59 13.84
C GLU A 77 19.60 -5.61 12.73
N ALA A 78 19.81 -5.15 11.50
CA ALA A 78 19.48 -5.82 10.25
C ALA A 78 20.14 -7.20 10.12
N SER A 79 19.39 -8.27 10.38
CA SER A 79 19.66 -9.56 9.77
C SER A 79 18.73 -9.72 8.56
N VAL A 80 19.28 -9.98 7.38
CA VAL A 80 18.52 -10.44 6.23
C VAL A 80 18.04 -11.84 6.56
N ASP A 81 16.77 -11.94 6.94
CA ASP A 81 16.13 -13.24 7.04
C ASP A 81 15.98 -13.79 5.62
N GLU A 82 16.78 -14.82 5.31
CA GLU A 82 16.57 -15.61 4.10
C GLU A 82 15.10 -16.08 4.11
N GLY A 83 14.30 -15.56 3.15
CA GLY A 83 12.90 -15.97 3.03
C GLY A 83 11.87 -14.92 3.42
N LEU A 84 12.22 -13.63 3.53
CA LEU A 84 11.27 -12.53 3.74
C LEU A 84 11.30 -11.53 2.57
N ILE A 85 10.13 -11.08 2.16
CA ILE A 85 9.95 -9.98 1.20
C ILE A 85 9.08 -8.91 1.85
N TYR A 86 9.48 -7.65 1.68
CA TYR A 86 8.78 -6.50 2.25
C TYR A 86 8.08 -5.69 1.17
N ILE A 87 6.87 -5.23 1.46
CA ILE A 87 6.07 -4.34 0.61
C ILE A 87 5.56 -3.17 1.48
N PRO A 88 5.94 -1.92 1.19
CA PRO A 88 6.98 -1.49 0.23
C PRO A 88 8.34 -2.10 0.55
N ALA A 89 9.21 -2.20 -0.43
CA ALA A 89 10.44 -3.00 -0.38
C ALA A 89 11.53 -2.48 0.59
N ARG A 90 11.15 -2.13 1.82
CA ARG A 90 12.05 -1.71 2.90
C ARG A 90 11.61 -2.34 4.22
N ARG A 91 12.54 -2.93 4.96
CA ARG A 91 12.27 -3.69 6.18
C ARG A 91 11.37 -2.95 7.20
N ASN A 92 11.65 -1.71 7.50
CA ASN A 92 10.87 -0.87 8.43
C ASN A 92 10.11 0.25 7.72
N GLY A 93 10.01 0.18 6.39
CA GLY A 93 9.33 1.17 5.58
C GLY A 93 7.83 0.99 5.61
N TRP A 94 7.13 2.10 5.72
CA TRP A 94 5.69 2.18 5.51
C TRP A 94 5.40 2.74 4.11
N GLY A 95 4.35 2.25 3.47
CA GLY A 95 3.67 2.93 2.38
C GLY A 95 2.56 3.83 2.93
N THR A 96 2.05 4.71 2.10
CA THR A 96 0.93 5.59 2.45
C THR A 96 -0.19 5.41 1.44
N LEU A 97 -1.39 5.14 1.95
CA LEU A 97 -2.65 5.15 1.21
C LEU A 97 -3.40 6.41 1.58
N MET A 98 -3.95 7.10 0.60
CA MET A 98 -4.76 8.29 0.79
C MET A 98 -6.04 8.18 -0.03
N PHE A 99 -7.16 8.50 0.55
CA PHE A 99 -8.48 8.34 -0.05
C PHE A 99 -9.31 9.61 0.06
N GLU A 100 -10.10 9.85 -1.01
CA GLU A 100 -11.29 10.69 -1.04
C GLU A 100 -12.52 9.80 -0.88
N ASP A 101 -13.50 10.20 -0.07
CA ASP A 101 -14.61 9.34 0.35
C ASP A 101 -15.93 9.57 -0.43
N LEU A 102 -15.97 10.54 -1.36
CA LEU A 102 -17.20 10.95 -2.07
C LEU A 102 -17.41 10.29 -3.43
N TRP A 103 -16.57 9.31 -3.83
CA TRP A 103 -16.83 8.61 -5.12
C TRP A 103 -18.30 8.20 -5.27
N PRO A 104 -18.95 8.40 -6.42
CA PRO A 104 -18.45 8.86 -7.72
C PRO A 104 -18.50 10.38 -7.93
N ALA A 105 -18.75 11.18 -6.90
CA ALA A 105 -18.64 12.62 -6.94
C ALA A 105 -17.21 13.07 -6.59
N TYR A 106 -16.86 14.30 -6.94
CA TYR A 106 -15.63 14.92 -6.44
C TYR A 106 -15.78 15.29 -4.96
N GLY A 107 -14.68 15.14 -4.22
CA GLY A 107 -14.47 15.73 -2.90
C GLY A 107 -13.83 17.11 -3.00
N ASP A 108 -13.21 17.56 -1.92
CA ASP A 108 -12.42 18.81 -1.87
C ASP A 108 -10.97 18.61 -2.33
N PHE A 109 -10.62 17.38 -2.70
CA PHE A 109 -9.36 17.00 -3.31
C PHE A 109 -8.14 17.26 -2.41
N ASP A 110 -8.28 16.94 -1.14
CA ASP A 110 -7.18 17.04 -0.17
C ASP A 110 -6.56 15.69 0.23
N PHE A 111 -7.22 14.59 -0.17
CA PHE A 111 -6.78 13.20 0.06
C PHE A 111 -6.52 12.86 1.53
N ASN A 112 -7.24 13.49 2.44
CA ASN A 112 -7.12 13.26 3.87
C ASN A 112 -8.34 12.62 4.52
N ASP A 113 -9.41 12.34 3.77
CA ASP A 113 -10.63 11.70 4.28
C ASP A 113 -10.32 10.39 5.01
N PHE A 114 -9.37 9.61 4.48
CA PHE A 114 -8.79 8.48 5.19
C PHE A 114 -7.34 8.24 4.74
N VAL A 115 -6.40 8.41 5.66
CA VAL A 115 -4.98 8.21 5.40
C VAL A 115 -4.46 7.07 6.26
N VAL A 116 -3.89 6.07 5.60
CA VAL A 116 -3.36 4.87 6.25
C VAL A 116 -1.94 4.58 5.80
N ASN A 117 -1.04 4.36 6.74
CA ASN A 117 0.20 3.68 6.42
C ASN A 117 -0.03 2.16 6.39
N TYR A 118 0.68 1.48 5.50
CA TYR A 118 0.66 0.03 5.43
C TYR A 118 2.05 -0.55 5.25
N LYS A 119 2.22 -1.78 5.70
CA LYS A 119 3.40 -2.62 5.41
C LYS A 119 2.97 -4.07 5.33
N ILE A 120 3.59 -4.81 4.43
CA ILE A 120 3.38 -6.24 4.27
C ILE A 120 4.73 -6.93 4.28
N GLN A 121 4.82 -8.04 4.98
CA GLN A 121 5.98 -8.91 5.01
C GLN A 121 5.54 -10.31 4.59
N LEU A 122 6.11 -10.81 3.51
CA LEU A 122 5.82 -12.14 2.99
C LEU A 122 6.82 -13.14 3.55
N TYR A 123 6.33 -14.23 4.11
CA TYR A 123 7.11 -15.36 4.61
C TYR A 123 7.22 -16.42 3.52
N MET A 124 8.43 -16.58 2.99
CA MET A 124 8.70 -17.44 1.87
C MET A 124 8.94 -18.89 2.34
N GLN A 125 8.20 -19.85 1.79
CA GLN A 125 8.53 -21.26 1.92
C GLN A 125 9.81 -21.60 1.12
N ASN A 126 9.88 -21.03 -0.08
CA ASN A 126 11.01 -21.13 -0.99
C ASN A 126 11.03 -19.89 -1.91
N LYS A 127 11.94 -19.85 -2.87
CA LYS A 127 12.12 -18.69 -3.75
C LYS A 127 10.88 -18.22 -4.50
N ASN A 128 9.88 -19.06 -4.70
CA ASN A 128 8.72 -18.77 -5.55
C ASN A 128 7.38 -18.94 -4.84
N LYS A 129 7.38 -19.29 -3.55
CA LYS A 129 6.15 -19.60 -2.80
C LYS A 129 6.13 -18.94 -1.44
N VAL A 130 4.98 -18.41 -1.06
CA VAL A 130 4.67 -17.72 0.18
C VAL A 130 3.73 -18.57 1.02
N ASP A 131 4.08 -18.81 2.28
CA ASP A 131 3.26 -19.57 3.22
C ASP A 131 2.37 -18.67 4.08
N ALA A 132 2.87 -17.49 4.40
CA ALA A 132 2.16 -16.55 5.26
C ALA A 132 2.52 -15.09 4.93
N MET A 133 1.71 -14.19 5.43
CA MET A 133 1.89 -12.76 5.27
C MET A 133 1.64 -12.07 6.61
N LEU A 134 2.57 -11.23 7.07
CA LEU A 134 2.32 -10.27 8.14
C LEU A 134 1.89 -8.96 7.48
N ILE A 135 0.72 -8.46 7.85
CA ILE A 135 0.19 -7.20 7.35
C ILE A 135 0.01 -6.23 8.51
N GLY A 136 0.57 -5.04 8.39
CA GLY A 136 0.42 -3.95 9.36
C GLY A 136 -0.24 -2.74 8.72
N VAL A 137 -1.13 -2.09 9.47
CA VAL A 137 -1.77 -0.83 9.11
C VAL A 137 -1.70 0.14 10.27
N ARG A 138 -1.55 1.43 9.96
CA ARG A 138 -1.53 2.51 10.93
C ARG A 138 -2.38 3.67 10.41
N VAL A 139 -3.42 4.06 11.14
CA VAL A 139 -4.28 5.18 10.75
C VAL A 139 -3.58 6.48 11.02
N LYS A 140 -3.27 7.23 9.98
CA LYS A 140 -2.63 8.55 10.07
C LYS A 140 -3.64 9.66 10.21
N ALA A 141 -4.74 9.61 9.45
CA ALA A 141 -5.77 10.63 9.48
C ALA A 141 -7.15 10.08 9.16
N VAL A 142 -8.17 10.74 9.70
CA VAL A 142 -9.57 10.56 9.34
C VAL A 142 -10.18 11.96 9.20
N GLY A 143 -10.20 12.51 7.98
CA GLY A 143 -10.79 13.80 7.62
C GLY A 143 -12.24 13.67 7.15
N GLY A 144 -12.62 12.52 6.59
CA GLY A 144 -13.98 12.27 6.14
C GLY A 144 -14.93 11.86 7.26
N SER A 145 -16.20 12.23 7.12
CA SER A 145 -17.27 11.84 8.05
C SER A 145 -17.97 10.52 7.65
N ILE A 146 -17.78 10.06 6.43
CA ILE A 146 -18.43 8.84 5.92
C ILE A 146 -17.74 7.61 6.49
N PRO A 147 -18.50 6.68 7.11
CA PRO A 147 -17.91 5.49 7.72
C PRO A 147 -17.57 4.44 6.65
N TYR A 148 -16.32 4.36 6.26
CA TYR A 148 -15.79 3.31 5.41
C TYR A 148 -14.91 2.34 6.20
N ASP A 149 -14.93 1.07 5.80
CA ASP A 149 -13.96 0.07 6.22
C ASP A 149 -12.81 -0.01 5.21
N LEU A 150 -11.60 -0.21 5.72
CA LEU A 150 -10.44 -0.53 4.89
C LEU A 150 -10.47 -2.01 4.52
N CYS A 151 -10.25 -2.30 3.25
CA CYS A 151 -10.11 -3.66 2.74
C CYS A 151 -8.82 -3.82 1.94
N LEU A 152 -8.37 -5.06 1.81
CA LEU A 152 -7.31 -5.48 0.91
C LEU A 152 -7.84 -6.61 0.02
N ALA A 153 -7.90 -6.38 -1.29
CA ALA A 153 -8.10 -7.43 -2.29
C ALA A 153 -6.75 -7.97 -2.76
N MET A 154 -6.63 -9.28 -2.87
CA MET A 154 -5.43 -9.97 -3.35
C MET A 154 -5.76 -10.65 -4.69
N LYS A 155 -5.39 -10.02 -5.79
CA LYS A 155 -5.64 -10.54 -7.14
C LYS A 155 -4.85 -11.84 -7.35
N GLY A 156 -5.53 -12.89 -7.79
CA GLY A 156 -4.91 -14.20 -8.00
C GLY A 156 -4.87 -15.10 -6.77
N VAL A 157 -5.35 -14.63 -5.61
CA VAL A 157 -5.57 -15.43 -4.40
C VAL A 157 -7.08 -15.60 -4.20
N LYS A 158 -7.52 -16.83 -3.95
CA LYS A 158 -8.94 -17.12 -3.66
C LYS A 158 -9.22 -16.99 -2.18
N GLY A 159 -10.42 -16.56 -1.81
CA GLY A 159 -10.82 -16.47 -0.40
C GLY A 159 -10.65 -17.79 0.36
N GLY A 160 -10.93 -18.92 -0.30
CA GLY A 160 -10.74 -20.26 0.28
C GLY A 160 -9.27 -20.69 0.50
N GLU A 161 -8.30 -19.92 0.00
CA GLU A 161 -6.87 -20.15 0.23
C GLU A 161 -6.36 -19.50 1.52
N ILE A 162 -7.14 -18.61 2.13
CA ILE A 162 -6.87 -18.11 3.48
C ILE A 162 -7.23 -19.23 4.47
N ASP A 163 -6.27 -19.62 5.29
CA ASP A 163 -6.47 -20.63 6.31
C ASP A 163 -6.83 -20.04 7.67
N GLN A 164 -5.97 -19.16 8.15
CA GLN A 164 -6.08 -18.56 9.47
C GLN A 164 -5.60 -17.12 9.47
N ILE A 165 -6.21 -16.28 10.30
CA ILE A 165 -5.76 -14.92 10.58
C ILE A 165 -5.61 -14.79 12.09
N GLU A 166 -4.45 -14.29 12.53
CA GLU A 166 -4.14 -14.10 13.94
C GLU A 166 -3.73 -12.65 14.21
N PRO A 167 -4.20 -12.03 15.30
CA PRO A 167 -3.62 -10.77 15.78
C PRO A 167 -2.13 -10.97 16.08
N TYR A 168 -1.29 -10.04 15.61
CA TYR A 168 0.15 -10.09 15.86
C TYR A 168 0.59 -9.01 16.86
N ASN A 169 0.21 -7.76 16.58
CA ASN A 169 0.49 -6.62 17.46
C ASN A 169 -0.58 -5.56 17.31
N SER A 170 -0.86 -4.84 18.38
CA SER A 170 -1.79 -3.70 18.37
C SER A 170 -1.26 -2.61 19.29
N LYS A 171 -1.26 -1.37 18.79
CA LYS A 171 -0.93 -0.17 19.54
C LYS A 171 -2.04 0.86 19.34
N ASN A 172 -2.63 1.31 20.44
CA ASN A 172 -3.77 2.24 20.41
C ASN A 172 -4.98 1.77 19.57
N ALA A 173 -5.05 0.49 19.25
CA ALA A 173 -6.12 -0.13 18.47
C ALA A 173 -6.52 -1.50 19.06
N PRO A 174 -6.99 -1.57 20.32
CA PRO A 174 -7.21 -2.83 21.02
C PRO A 174 -8.33 -3.69 20.42
N GLU A 175 -9.26 -3.08 19.71
CA GLU A 175 -10.42 -3.75 19.11
C GLU A 175 -10.27 -3.96 17.59
N ALA A 176 -9.08 -3.66 17.04
CA ALA A 176 -8.84 -3.88 15.62
C ALA A 176 -8.79 -5.38 15.30
N GLU A 177 -9.50 -5.78 14.27
CA GLU A 177 -9.55 -7.16 13.77
C GLU A 177 -9.29 -7.19 12.26
N LEU A 178 -8.80 -8.32 11.77
CA LEU A 178 -8.70 -8.60 10.34
C LEU A 178 -9.48 -9.87 10.05
N VAL A 179 -10.41 -9.81 9.12
CA VAL A 179 -11.25 -10.95 8.73
C VAL A 179 -11.20 -11.19 7.23
N ALA A 180 -11.18 -12.45 6.82
CA ALA A 180 -11.39 -12.82 5.42
C ALA A 180 -12.90 -12.83 5.11
N LEU A 181 -13.29 -12.19 4.01
CA LEU A 181 -14.67 -12.21 3.57
C LEU A 181 -15.00 -13.54 2.89
N ASN A 182 -15.86 -14.34 3.51
CA ASN A 182 -16.17 -15.71 3.13
C ASN A 182 -17.57 -15.87 2.48
N SER A 183 -18.17 -14.79 1.98
CA SER A 183 -19.41 -14.93 1.22
C SER A 183 -19.16 -15.67 -0.11
N PRO A 184 -20.18 -16.23 -0.77
CA PRO A 184 -20.01 -16.89 -2.08
C PRO A 184 -19.30 -16.02 -3.11
N ASN A 185 -19.35 -14.69 -2.96
CA ASN A 185 -18.70 -13.74 -3.84
C ASN A 185 -17.19 -13.63 -3.63
N TYR A 186 -16.68 -14.06 -2.47
CA TYR A 186 -15.27 -13.92 -2.07
C TYR A 186 -14.53 -15.26 -1.92
N VAL A 187 -15.20 -16.38 -2.13
CA VAL A 187 -14.55 -17.71 -2.14
C VAL A 187 -13.63 -17.86 -3.35
N LYS A 188 -13.95 -17.13 -4.41
CA LYS A 188 -13.14 -17.06 -5.64
C LYS A 188 -12.15 -15.89 -5.55
N GLU A 189 -11.49 -15.59 -6.64
CA GLU A 189 -10.63 -14.42 -6.78
C GLU A 189 -11.46 -13.13 -6.94
N PRO A 190 -10.98 -12.01 -6.36
CA PRO A 190 -9.90 -11.92 -5.39
C PRO A 190 -10.33 -12.36 -3.98
N ALA A 191 -9.38 -12.87 -3.20
CA ALA A 191 -9.55 -12.93 -1.75
C ALA A 191 -9.60 -11.50 -1.19
N VAL A 192 -10.54 -11.23 -0.29
CA VAL A 192 -10.69 -9.91 0.33
C VAL A 192 -10.52 -10.03 1.85
N LEU A 193 -9.58 -9.27 2.38
CA LEU A 193 -9.39 -9.08 3.81
C LEU A 193 -9.99 -7.74 4.22
N LYS A 194 -10.78 -7.71 5.28
CA LYS A 194 -11.42 -6.50 5.81
C LYS A 194 -10.88 -6.19 7.21
N PHE A 195 -10.41 -4.97 7.38
CA PHE A 195 -9.97 -4.44 8.67
C PHE A 195 -11.18 -3.87 9.42
N LEU A 196 -11.53 -4.49 10.53
CA LEU A 196 -12.61 -4.05 11.40
C LEU A 196 -12.05 -3.15 12.51
N ASN A 197 -12.82 -2.15 12.90
CA ASN A 197 -12.56 -1.25 14.03
C ASN A 197 -11.26 -0.43 13.95
N ILE A 198 -10.49 -0.50 12.85
CA ILE A 198 -9.21 0.23 12.77
C ILE A 198 -9.43 1.75 12.68
N ARG A 199 -10.46 2.18 11.96
CA ARG A 199 -10.84 3.59 11.84
C ARG A 199 -11.44 4.12 13.13
N GLU A 200 -12.28 3.33 13.79
CA GLU A 200 -12.97 3.65 15.03
C GLU A 200 -12.01 3.78 16.22
N ASN A 201 -10.86 3.08 16.17
CA ASN A 201 -9.78 3.22 17.16
C ASN A 201 -8.94 4.49 16.95
N ALA A 202 -9.08 5.21 15.82
CA ALA A 202 -8.40 6.47 15.60
C ALA A 202 -8.96 7.53 16.56
N ASN A 203 -8.19 7.87 17.60
CA ASN A 203 -8.62 8.79 18.64
C ASN A 203 -8.57 10.24 18.15
N ARG A 204 -9.74 10.86 18.05
CA ARG A 204 -9.84 12.29 17.73
C ARG A 204 -9.39 13.17 18.90
N PRO A 205 -8.48 14.12 18.71
CA PRO A 205 -8.10 15.07 19.75
C PRO A 205 -9.30 15.88 20.25
N ALA A 206 -9.34 16.19 21.53
CA ALA A 206 -10.42 17.02 22.09
C ALA A 206 -10.42 18.41 21.42
N GLY A 207 -11.58 18.80 20.89
CA GLY A 207 -11.76 20.07 20.19
C GLY A 207 -11.54 20.01 18.67
N ALA A 208 -10.90 18.96 18.14
CA ALA A 208 -10.80 18.74 16.70
C ALA A 208 -12.13 18.24 16.10
N ALA A 209 -12.42 18.59 14.84
CA ALA A 209 -13.52 18.01 14.09
C ALA A 209 -13.15 16.62 13.58
N TYR A 210 -11.90 16.41 13.23
CA TYR A 210 -11.37 15.23 12.58
C TYR A 210 -10.12 14.68 13.29
N VAL A 211 -9.56 13.60 12.79
CA VAL A 211 -8.34 12.98 13.34
C VAL A 211 -7.14 13.42 12.53
N ASN A 212 -6.23 14.17 13.13
CA ASN A 212 -4.91 14.52 12.58
C ASN A 212 -4.95 15.19 11.19
N THR A 213 -5.94 16.06 10.93
CA THR A 213 -6.04 16.80 9.68
C THR A 213 -6.05 18.31 9.88
N GLU A 214 -6.23 18.79 11.13
CA GLU A 214 -6.41 20.21 11.43
C GLU A 214 -5.15 20.80 12.07
N GLU A 215 -4.82 22.04 11.68
CA GLU A 215 -3.70 22.77 12.27
C GLU A 215 -3.91 23.00 13.79
N GLY A 216 -2.89 22.66 14.57
CA GLY A 216 -2.93 22.71 16.04
C GLY A 216 -3.45 21.42 16.70
N TYR A 217 -4.00 20.49 15.94
CA TYR A 217 -4.50 19.21 16.43
C TYR A 217 -3.71 18.00 15.85
N GLU A 218 -2.48 18.26 15.42
CA GLU A 218 -1.60 17.20 14.90
C GLU A 218 -1.27 16.18 15.98
N MET A 219 -1.33 14.92 15.62
CA MET A 219 -1.09 13.80 16.53
C MET A 219 0.35 13.34 16.51
N PRO A 220 0.95 13.07 17.69
CA PRO A 220 2.22 12.34 17.76
C PRO A 220 2.10 10.93 17.15
N GLU A 221 3.16 10.46 16.48
CA GLU A 221 3.16 9.14 15.84
C GLU A 221 2.90 8.00 16.85
N ASP A 222 3.33 8.14 18.09
CA ASP A 222 3.12 7.15 19.14
C ASP A 222 1.67 7.05 19.62
N ARG A 223 0.80 7.99 19.22
CA ARG A 223 -0.65 8.01 19.51
C ARG A 223 -1.52 7.48 18.38
N LEU A 224 -0.95 7.24 17.21
CA LEU A 224 -1.69 6.71 16.08
C LEU A 224 -2.15 5.27 16.35
N ALA A 225 -3.35 4.93 15.89
CA ALA A 225 -3.88 3.57 15.95
C ALA A 225 -3.12 2.68 14.96
N GLU A 226 -2.50 1.62 15.45
CA GLU A 226 -1.73 0.66 14.67
C GLU A 226 -2.13 -0.76 15.02
N ALA A 227 -2.33 -1.62 14.02
CA ALA A 227 -2.56 -3.03 14.21
C ALA A 227 -1.86 -3.85 13.14
N SER A 228 -1.41 -5.03 13.50
CA SER A 228 -0.83 -5.99 12.56
C SER A 228 -1.33 -7.40 12.81
N PHE A 229 -1.41 -8.16 11.71
CA PHE A 229 -2.04 -9.46 11.69
C PHE A 229 -1.20 -10.43 10.87
N MET A 230 -1.10 -11.67 11.33
CA MET A 230 -0.53 -12.77 10.57
C MET A 230 -1.65 -13.44 9.79
N VAL A 231 -1.45 -13.60 8.49
CA VAL A 231 -2.36 -14.28 7.57
C VAL A 231 -1.65 -15.53 7.06
N TYR A 232 -2.19 -16.69 7.34
CA TYR A 232 -1.67 -17.97 6.88
C TYR A 232 -2.45 -18.46 5.67
N PHE A 233 -1.74 -18.97 4.69
CA PHE A 233 -2.34 -19.58 3.52
C PHE A 233 -2.48 -21.10 3.72
N ARG A 234 -3.60 -21.66 3.25
CA ARG A 234 -3.87 -23.10 3.32
C ARG A 234 -2.84 -23.96 2.57
N ASN A 235 -2.38 -23.42 1.46
CA ASN A 235 -1.26 -23.93 0.67
C ASN A 235 -0.40 -22.74 0.27
N SER A 236 0.90 -22.97 0.06
CA SER A 236 1.80 -21.92 -0.37
C SER A 236 1.34 -21.28 -1.68
N ILE A 237 1.22 -19.96 -1.68
CA ILE A 237 0.80 -19.15 -2.83
C ILE A 237 2.02 -18.84 -3.69
N ALA A 238 1.87 -18.87 -5.01
CA ALA A 238 2.90 -18.40 -5.92
C ALA A 238 3.16 -16.91 -5.72
N ILE A 239 4.43 -16.51 -5.69
CA ILE A 239 4.81 -15.13 -5.34
C ILE A 239 4.22 -14.08 -6.28
N GLU A 240 4.04 -14.41 -7.56
CA GLU A 240 3.39 -13.55 -8.54
C GLU A 240 1.93 -13.23 -8.22
N ASN A 241 1.28 -14.01 -7.35
CA ASN A 241 -0.09 -13.77 -6.90
C ASN A 241 -0.17 -12.91 -5.63
N VAL A 242 0.95 -12.65 -4.99
CA VAL A 242 1.07 -11.81 -3.78
C VAL A 242 2.16 -10.74 -3.95
N ALA A 243 2.32 -10.23 -5.16
CA ALA A 243 3.21 -9.13 -5.48
C ALA A 243 2.54 -7.78 -5.24
N PHE A 244 3.32 -6.69 -5.23
CA PHE A 244 2.82 -5.33 -4.96
C PHE A 244 1.66 -4.91 -5.87
N ASP A 245 1.71 -5.25 -7.14
CA ASP A 245 0.70 -4.92 -8.16
C ASP A 245 -0.56 -5.81 -8.08
N THR A 246 -0.51 -6.89 -7.29
CA THR A 246 -1.68 -7.75 -7.04
C THR A 246 -2.43 -7.37 -5.77
N PHE A 247 -1.86 -6.50 -4.93
CA PHE A 247 -2.49 -5.97 -3.73
C PHE A 247 -3.25 -4.69 -4.03
N ASP A 248 -4.53 -4.68 -3.71
CA ASP A 248 -5.38 -3.51 -3.87
C ASP A 248 -6.07 -3.17 -2.55
N PHE A 249 -5.55 -2.15 -1.89
CA PHE A 249 -6.23 -1.55 -0.74
C PHE A 249 -7.35 -0.64 -1.24
N PHE A 250 -8.52 -0.80 -0.67
CA PHE A 250 -9.69 -0.02 -1.03
C PHE A 250 -10.59 0.25 0.18
N LEU A 251 -11.44 1.24 0.06
CA LEU A 251 -12.49 1.52 1.03
C LEU A 251 -13.79 0.85 0.61
N THR A 252 -14.57 0.36 1.58
CA THR A 252 -15.90 -0.19 1.30
C THR A 252 -16.92 0.24 2.35
N ARG A 253 -18.16 0.41 1.91
CA ARG A 253 -19.34 0.57 2.77
C ARG A 253 -20.61 0.14 2.04
N ASP A 254 -21.63 -0.20 2.78
CA ASP A 254 -22.97 -0.33 2.24
C ASP A 254 -23.71 1.01 2.45
N ARG A 255 -24.23 1.60 1.35
CA ARG A 255 -24.90 2.89 1.38
C ARG A 255 -26.30 2.75 2.01
N GLU A 256 -26.56 3.46 3.10
CA GLU A 256 -27.82 3.33 3.86
C GLU A 256 -29.06 3.66 3.03
N SER A 257 -28.97 4.60 2.08
CA SER A 257 -30.13 5.09 1.34
C SER A 257 -30.75 4.06 0.37
N ASP A 258 -29.95 3.12 -0.15
CA ASP A 258 -30.39 2.15 -1.15
C ASP A 258 -29.71 0.78 -1.04
N GLY A 259 -28.90 0.57 -0.03
CA GLY A 259 -28.21 -0.69 0.25
C GLY A 259 -27.09 -1.05 -0.75
N ARG A 260 -26.73 -0.12 -1.67
CA ARG A 260 -25.67 -0.39 -2.64
C ARG A 260 -24.33 -0.43 -1.97
N ARG A 261 -23.48 -1.34 -2.43
CA ARG A 261 -22.10 -1.41 -2.02
C ARG A 261 -21.26 -0.37 -2.77
N ILE A 262 -20.64 0.51 -2.00
CA ILE A 262 -19.66 1.47 -2.51
C ILE A 262 -18.28 0.92 -2.21
N GLU A 263 -17.45 0.84 -3.24
CA GLU A 263 -16.01 0.58 -3.11
C GLU A 263 -15.25 1.74 -3.76
N ILE A 264 -14.12 2.11 -3.17
CA ILE A 264 -13.22 3.16 -3.68
C ILE A 264 -11.83 2.55 -3.80
N HIS A 265 -11.46 2.21 -5.02
CA HIS A 265 -10.19 1.60 -5.38
C HIS A 265 -9.23 2.63 -5.99
N ARG A 266 -7.98 2.25 -6.11
CA ARG A 266 -7.00 2.99 -6.90
C ARG A 266 -7.41 3.04 -8.37
N GLY A 267 -7.02 4.10 -9.06
CA GLY A 267 -7.28 4.22 -10.49
C GLY A 267 -6.75 3.01 -11.28
N GLY A 268 -7.61 2.42 -12.12
CA GLY A 268 -7.32 1.25 -12.94
C GLY A 268 -7.57 -0.12 -12.29
N PHE A 269 -7.87 -0.18 -10.99
CA PHE A 269 -8.28 -1.42 -10.33
C PHE A 269 -9.79 -1.62 -10.49
N GLU A 270 -10.19 -2.86 -10.79
CA GLU A 270 -11.60 -3.21 -10.93
C GLU A 270 -12.26 -3.32 -9.55
N PRO A 271 -13.57 -2.97 -9.44
CA PRO A 271 -14.33 -3.27 -8.23
C PRO A 271 -14.37 -4.77 -7.99
N THR A 272 -14.54 -5.17 -6.73
CA THR A 272 -14.71 -6.60 -6.43
C THR A 272 -15.96 -7.16 -7.14
N PRO A 273 -16.03 -8.48 -7.38
CA PRO A 273 -17.24 -9.09 -7.95
C PRO A 273 -18.51 -8.77 -7.15
N ALA A 274 -18.38 -8.51 -5.85
CA ALA A 274 -19.51 -8.15 -4.98
C ALA A 274 -20.06 -6.74 -5.26
N ALA A 275 -19.25 -5.83 -5.76
CA ALA A 275 -19.62 -4.43 -6.00
C ALA A 275 -19.75 -4.08 -7.49
N THR A 276 -19.39 -4.98 -8.42
CA THR A 276 -19.35 -4.68 -9.86
C THR A 276 -20.68 -4.12 -10.40
N ALA A 277 -21.82 -4.69 -10.00
CA ALA A 277 -23.13 -4.22 -10.46
C ALA A 277 -23.43 -2.80 -9.95
N ASP A 278 -23.13 -2.54 -8.69
CA ASP A 278 -23.35 -1.23 -8.06
C ASP A 278 -22.38 -0.18 -8.60
N TYR A 279 -21.12 -0.55 -8.82
CA TYR A 279 -20.15 0.30 -9.50
C TYR A 279 -20.67 0.76 -10.86
N ASN A 280 -21.08 -0.18 -11.73
CA ASN A 280 -21.57 0.14 -13.07
C ASN A 280 -22.79 1.07 -13.03
N ALA A 281 -23.73 0.83 -12.11
CA ALA A 281 -24.90 1.66 -11.94
C ALA A 281 -24.55 3.09 -11.49
N LEU A 282 -23.61 3.24 -10.57
CA LEU A 282 -23.20 4.54 -10.01
C LEU A 282 -22.30 5.31 -10.97
N ALA A 283 -21.29 4.66 -11.54
CA ALA A 283 -20.39 5.26 -12.51
C ALA A 283 -21.14 5.73 -13.77
N GLY A 284 -22.07 4.92 -14.28
CA GLY A 284 -22.87 5.26 -15.45
C GLY A 284 -23.82 6.46 -15.26
N GLN A 285 -24.18 6.77 -14.02
CA GLN A 285 -25.02 7.92 -13.66
C GLN A 285 -24.21 9.17 -13.31
N SER A 286 -22.93 9.01 -13.03
CA SER A 286 -22.07 10.14 -12.61
C SER A 286 -21.63 10.98 -13.81
N ALA A 287 -21.64 12.30 -13.64
CA ALA A 287 -21.04 13.23 -14.59
C ALA A 287 -19.50 13.28 -14.49
N TYR A 288 -18.94 12.73 -13.42
CA TYR A 288 -17.51 12.89 -13.07
C TYR A 288 -16.65 11.68 -13.42
N THR A 289 -17.22 10.47 -13.52
CA THR A 289 -16.46 9.26 -13.83
C THR A 289 -16.01 9.20 -15.28
N ASP A 290 -14.90 8.51 -15.53
CA ASP A 290 -14.29 8.41 -16.85
C ASP A 290 -15.23 7.75 -17.89
N ARG A 291 -15.51 8.48 -18.96
CA ARG A 291 -16.35 8.02 -20.08
C ARG A 291 -15.68 6.96 -20.94
N ALA A 292 -14.36 6.84 -20.88
CA ALA A 292 -13.62 5.77 -21.55
C ALA A 292 -13.70 4.42 -20.81
N GLY A 293 -14.34 4.39 -19.65
CA GLY A 293 -14.57 3.17 -18.87
C GLY A 293 -13.35 2.71 -18.06
N ARG A 294 -12.39 3.59 -17.78
CA ARG A 294 -11.31 3.29 -16.85
C ARG A 294 -11.85 3.31 -15.43
N PHE A 295 -11.61 2.24 -14.69
CA PHE A 295 -12.10 2.12 -13.33
C PHE A 295 -11.46 3.18 -12.39
N TYR A 296 -12.29 3.84 -11.59
CA TYR A 296 -11.93 4.84 -10.59
C TYR A 296 -11.06 6.00 -11.09
N TYR A 297 -11.21 6.33 -12.37
CA TYR A 297 -10.74 7.58 -12.94
C TYR A 297 -11.89 8.55 -13.16
N SER A 298 -11.62 9.83 -13.00
CA SER A 298 -12.53 10.88 -13.44
C SER A 298 -12.34 11.22 -14.92
N ASN A 299 -13.26 11.99 -15.48
CA ASN A 299 -13.14 12.51 -16.84
C ASN A 299 -11.87 13.35 -17.07
N ASP A 300 -11.37 13.96 -15.99
CA ASP A 300 -10.16 14.79 -16.00
C ASP A 300 -8.90 14.01 -15.64
N GLY A 301 -9.02 12.69 -15.50
CA GLY A 301 -7.90 11.81 -15.15
C GLY A 301 -7.52 11.81 -13.67
N LEU A 302 -8.34 12.41 -12.80
CA LEU A 302 -8.15 12.34 -11.35
C LEU A 302 -8.56 10.98 -10.81
N VAL A 303 -8.09 10.66 -9.61
CA VAL A 303 -8.38 9.42 -8.89
C VAL A 303 -8.96 9.72 -7.52
N TRP A 304 -9.58 8.73 -6.86
CA TRP A 304 -10.08 8.85 -5.48
C TRP A 304 -9.21 8.11 -4.47
N ALA A 305 -8.18 7.41 -4.93
CA ALA A 305 -7.22 6.76 -4.04
C ALA A 305 -5.81 6.80 -4.61
N ILE A 306 -4.84 7.07 -3.74
CA ILE A 306 -3.42 7.14 -4.07
C ILE A 306 -2.68 6.14 -3.19
N ASN A 307 -1.71 5.43 -3.78
CA ASN A 307 -0.78 4.57 -3.06
C ASN A 307 0.66 5.03 -3.33
N ILE A 308 1.36 5.38 -2.28
CA ILE A 308 2.74 5.86 -2.33
C ILE A 308 3.61 4.88 -1.55
N PRO A 309 4.73 4.39 -2.13
CA PRO A 309 5.57 3.38 -1.48
C PRO A 309 6.45 3.94 -0.35
N PHE A 310 6.13 5.12 0.16
CA PHE A 310 6.85 5.81 1.24
C PHE A 310 5.87 6.34 2.29
N ASP A 311 6.37 6.54 3.51
CA ASP A 311 5.65 7.27 4.55
C ASP A 311 5.77 8.77 4.29
N ILE A 312 4.75 9.35 3.67
CA ILE A 312 4.68 10.80 3.40
C ILE A 312 3.63 11.46 4.28
N GLN A 313 3.74 12.78 4.44
CA GLN A 313 2.74 13.59 5.14
C GLN A 313 1.51 13.80 4.25
N HIS A 314 0.34 13.87 4.86
CA HIS A 314 -0.91 14.23 4.19
C HIS A 314 -1.18 15.73 4.32
N ALA A 315 -2.09 16.25 3.49
CA ALA A 315 -2.48 17.64 3.50
C ALA A 315 -3.36 17.98 4.72
N TYR A 316 -3.34 19.22 5.15
CA TYR A 316 -4.34 19.75 6.08
C TYR A 316 -5.73 19.77 5.44
N GLU A 317 -6.75 19.65 6.28
CA GLU A 317 -8.16 19.73 5.93
C GLU A 317 -8.46 20.93 5.01
N LYS A 318 -9.19 20.69 3.90
CA LYS A 318 -9.54 21.67 2.87
C LYS A 318 -8.34 22.30 2.15
N THR A 319 -7.19 21.66 2.21
CA THR A 319 -6.03 22.07 1.44
C THR A 319 -5.98 21.25 0.16
N ASP A 320 -6.25 21.89 -0.97
CA ASP A 320 -6.08 21.29 -2.28
C ASP A 320 -4.72 20.55 -2.37
N PHE A 321 -4.77 19.28 -2.68
CA PHE A 321 -3.60 18.39 -2.68
C PHE A 321 -2.49 18.87 -3.63
N LEU A 322 -2.85 19.55 -4.72
CA LEU A 322 -1.87 20.14 -5.64
C LEU A 322 -1.14 21.34 -5.04
N LYS A 323 -1.65 21.96 -3.96
CA LYS A 323 -0.88 22.95 -3.19
C LYS A 323 0.10 22.29 -2.23
N ALA A 324 -0.27 21.12 -1.71
CA ALA A 324 0.59 20.32 -0.84
C ALA A 324 1.69 19.60 -1.64
N TYR A 325 1.35 19.09 -2.83
CA TYR A 325 2.25 18.36 -3.73
C TYR A 325 2.15 18.87 -5.19
N PRO A 326 2.73 20.02 -5.51
CA PRO A 326 2.54 20.67 -6.83
C PRO A 326 3.00 19.83 -8.02
N GLN A 327 4.04 19.02 -7.84
CA GLN A 327 4.58 18.18 -8.93
C GLN A 327 3.66 16.98 -9.28
N MET A 328 2.68 16.65 -8.44
CA MET A 328 1.71 15.60 -8.73
C MET A 328 0.91 15.88 -10.00
N LEU A 329 0.62 17.16 -10.30
CA LEU A 329 -0.10 17.51 -11.51
C LEU A 329 0.67 17.11 -12.78
N GLU A 330 1.97 17.41 -12.82
CA GLU A 330 2.83 17.05 -13.94
C GLU A 330 2.96 15.53 -14.08
N TRP A 331 3.11 14.82 -12.95
CA TRP A 331 3.11 13.37 -12.91
C TRP A 331 1.81 12.79 -13.49
N ALA A 332 0.67 13.25 -13.03
CA ALA A 332 -0.63 12.78 -13.50
C ALA A 332 -0.86 13.07 -14.99
N GLN A 333 -0.55 14.30 -15.45
CA GLN A 333 -0.71 14.70 -16.86
C GLN A 333 0.20 13.92 -17.81
N SER A 334 1.37 13.51 -17.33
CA SER A 334 2.31 12.69 -18.12
C SER A 334 2.00 11.19 -18.08
N GLY A 335 0.94 10.77 -17.39
CA GLY A 335 0.66 9.34 -17.16
C GLY A 335 1.74 8.64 -16.33
N GLY A 336 2.39 9.38 -15.42
CA GLY A 336 3.44 8.85 -14.56
C GLY A 336 4.86 8.90 -15.15
N ALA A 337 5.04 9.47 -16.34
CA ALA A 337 6.35 9.49 -17.01
C ALA A 337 7.30 10.57 -16.47
N VAL A 338 6.76 11.65 -15.92
CA VAL A 338 7.52 12.81 -15.42
C VAL A 338 7.22 13.01 -13.94
N ALA A 339 8.09 13.71 -13.21
CA ALA A 339 7.93 14.01 -11.78
C ALA A 339 7.61 12.77 -10.91
N GLN A 340 8.24 11.63 -11.19
CA GLN A 340 7.96 10.35 -10.53
C GLN A 340 8.19 10.37 -9.02
N GLU A 341 8.97 11.33 -8.52
CA GLU A 341 9.27 11.53 -7.09
C GLU A 341 8.46 12.70 -6.48
N TRP A 342 7.35 13.10 -7.10
CA TRP A 342 6.53 14.23 -6.68
C TRP A 342 6.21 14.22 -5.17
N TYR A 343 6.06 13.03 -4.60
CA TYR A 343 5.73 12.82 -3.19
C TYR A 343 6.87 13.15 -2.22
N LEU A 344 8.11 13.31 -2.72
CA LEU A 344 9.25 13.80 -1.92
C LEU A 344 9.33 15.34 -1.88
N HIS A 345 8.54 16.04 -2.68
CA HIS A 345 8.58 17.48 -2.86
C HIS A 345 7.32 18.17 -2.28
N GLY A 346 6.94 17.76 -1.08
CA GLY A 346 5.82 18.37 -0.36
C GLY A 346 6.12 19.77 0.13
N VAL A 347 5.09 20.63 0.15
CA VAL A 347 5.15 22.01 0.64
C VAL A 347 4.76 22.04 2.11
N GLU A 348 5.74 22.10 3.01
CA GLU A 348 5.57 21.92 4.47
C GLU A 348 4.41 22.68 5.11
N LYS A 349 4.15 23.93 4.68
CA LYS A 349 3.06 24.75 5.25
C LYS A 349 1.66 24.20 4.96
N HIS A 350 1.53 23.29 4.01
CA HIS A 350 0.28 22.63 3.60
C HIS A 350 0.15 21.21 4.11
N LEU A 351 1.20 20.71 4.76
CA LEU A 351 1.29 19.34 5.24
C LEU A 351 1.16 19.25 6.76
N VAL A 352 0.44 18.25 7.22
CA VAL A 352 0.30 17.98 8.66
C VAL A 352 1.68 17.70 9.25
N LYS A 353 2.04 18.44 10.29
CA LYS A 353 3.37 18.34 10.93
C LYS A 353 3.53 17.03 11.66
N ARG A 354 4.68 16.39 11.49
CA ARG A 354 5.05 15.23 12.32
C ARG A 354 5.38 15.71 13.74
N LYS A 355 4.83 15.04 14.74
CA LYS A 355 5.09 15.30 16.18
C LYS A 355 5.68 14.08 16.86
#